data_0c29c81610332d0576853f0c26dce68b
#
_entry.id   0c29c81610332d0576853f0c26dce68b
#
_cell.length_a   1.000
_cell.length_b   1.000
_cell.length_c   1.000
_cell.angle_alpha   90.00
_cell.angle_beta   90.00
_cell.angle_gamma   90.00
#
_symmetry.space_group_name_H-M   'P 1'
#
loop_
_entity.id
_entity.type
_entity.pdbx_description
1 polymer ?
#
loop_
_entity_poly.entity_id
_entity_poly.type
_entity_poly.pdbx_seq_one_letter_code
_entity_poly.pdbx_strand_id
1 'polypeptide(L)'
;MGDLCFAESLQMLEGSDYSPWVKVIFEGIKTATKLKSFKMLGSLPTYIIEEILFKSKVVRAKQLEHWNYSKERVDRRLARDPDRPDLWTKILEKGAPDDADGLSLGEHHSLASVFMVAGTETTATALSGTTYQLLTNPDKLGLLKDEIRSAFNDLDDVHLEPLARQKYLMAVLQEGLRMYPPVPSALPRVVPAGGATVCGEWLPEGTTIGVHHLSTYRNEEFFRKPYEFHPERWLDDPEFKDDKLDAMEPFSVGPRNCVGKNLAWHEMRLLLATVILHFDMKLCEESKGWNNQRVFLLWEKVPLMVNLTPVKA
;
A
#
# COMPACT_ATOMS: atom_id res chain seq x y z
N MET A 1 8.15 -0.82 -8.70
CA MET A 1 7.00 -0.90 -9.67
C MET A 1 7.39 -0.60 -11.12
N GLY A 2 8.02 0.53 -11.45
CA GLY A 2 8.39 0.82 -12.84
C GLY A 2 9.22 -0.30 -13.48
N ASP A 3 10.19 -0.78 -12.76
CA ASP A 3 11.05 -1.89 -13.19
C ASP A 3 10.27 -3.21 -13.33
N LEU A 4 9.42 -3.56 -12.36
CA LEU A 4 8.61 -4.78 -12.38
C LEU A 4 7.51 -4.76 -13.46
N CYS A 5 6.90 -3.60 -13.70
CA CYS A 5 5.82 -3.49 -14.70
C CYS A 5 6.35 -3.35 -16.12
N PHE A 6 7.38 -2.52 -16.30
CA PHE A 6 7.77 -2.04 -17.63
C PHE A 6 9.24 -2.32 -17.95
N ALA A 7 9.99 -3.05 -17.10
CA ALA A 7 11.43 -3.24 -17.18
C ALA A 7 12.19 -1.88 -17.36
N GLU A 8 11.72 -0.83 -16.65
CA GLU A 8 12.25 0.52 -16.72
C GLU A 8 12.37 1.13 -15.32
N SER A 9 13.61 1.51 -14.92
CA SER A 9 13.85 2.17 -13.64
C SER A 9 13.21 3.56 -13.60
N LEU A 10 12.60 3.91 -12.46
CA LEU A 10 12.08 5.26 -12.21
C LEU A 10 13.15 6.23 -11.67
N GLN A 11 14.36 5.74 -11.39
CA GLN A 11 15.52 6.50 -10.87
C GLN A 11 15.23 7.35 -9.62
N MET A 12 14.22 6.96 -8.83
CA MET A 12 13.78 7.72 -7.65
C MET A 12 14.76 7.61 -6.47
N LEU A 13 15.58 6.56 -6.42
CA LEU A 13 16.60 6.38 -5.38
C LEU A 13 17.77 7.34 -5.56
N GLU A 14 18.15 7.62 -6.79
CA GLU A 14 19.27 8.51 -7.12
C GLU A 14 18.93 9.98 -6.83
N GLY A 15 17.68 10.38 -7.09
CA GLY A 15 17.21 11.75 -6.91
C GLY A 15 16.83 12.12 -5.47
N SER A 16 16.72 11.15 -4.55
CA SER A 16 16.28 11.33 -3.14
C SER A 16 15.02 12.19 -2.96
N ASP A 17 14.19 12.36 -3.99
CA ASP A 17 12.97 13.16 -3.97
C ASP A 17 11.82 12.40 -4.64
N TYR A 18 10.60 12.71 -4.20
CA TYR A 18 9.42 12.24 -4.92
C TYR A 18 9.39 12.85 -6.31
N SER A 19 9.29 11.99 -7.32
CA SER A 19 9.06 12.48 -8.67
C SER A 19 7.77 13.33 -8.72
N PRO A 20 7.69 14.33 -9.60
CA PRO A 20 6.52 15.22 -9.68
C PRO A 20 5.20 14.47 -9.77
N TRP A 21 5.15 13.34 -10.49
CA TRP A 21 3.95 12.55 -10.67
C TRP A 21 3.45 11.88 -9.38
N VAL A 22 4.31 11.50 -8.44
CA VAL A 22 3.91 10.96 -7.12
C VAL A 22 3.19 12.04 -6.30
N LYS A 23 3.72 13.27 -6.30
CA LYS A 23 3.07 14.42 -5.65
C LYS A 23 1.67 14.67 -6.21
N VAL A 24 1.51 14.55 -7.53
CA VAL A 24 0.21 14.71 -8.22
C VAL A 24 -0.81 13.65 -7.80
N ILE A 25 -0.38 12.40 -7.60
CA ILE A 25 -1.25 11.31 -7.12
C ILE A 25 -1.85 11.66 -5.75
N PHE A 26 -1.02 12.07 -4.78
CA PHE A 26 -1.49 12.42 -3.43
C PHE A 26 -2.47 13.59 -3.45
N GLU A 27 -2.18 14.64 -4.18
CA GLU A 27 -3.07 15.78 -4.34
C GLU A 27 -4.40 15.36 -4.99
N GLY A 28 -4.36 14.46 -5.97
CA GLY A 28 -5.53 13.90 -6.63
C GLY A 28 -6.42 13.10 -5.66
N ILE A 29 -5.83 12.19 -4.89
CA ILE A 29 -6.54 11.38 -3.88
C ILE A 29 -7.17 12.28 -2.80
N LYS A 30 -6.43 13.26 -2.30
CA LYS A 30 -6.90 14.25 -1.33
C LYS A 30 -8.10 15.06 -1.86
N THR A 31 -8.00 15.50 -3.09
CA THR A 31 -9.07 16.25 -3.76
C THR A 31 -10.31 15.36 -3.98
N ALA A 32 -10.14 14.13 -4.44
CA ALA A 32 -11.22 13.17 -4.64
C ALA A 32 -11.92 12.82 -3.32
N THR A 33 -11.18 12.66 -2.22
CA THR A 33 -11.75 12.38 -0.89
C THR A 33 -12.59 13.56 -0.40
N LYS A 34 -12.09 14.78 -0.53
CA LYS A 34 -12.87 16.00 -0.18
C LYS A 34 -14.14 16.09 -1.02
N LEU A 35 -14.04 15.86 -2.34
CA LEU A 35 -15.21 15.87 -3.22
C LEU A 35 -16.25 14.82 -2.80
N LYS A 36 -15.80 13.58 -2.48
CA LYS A 36 -16.69 12.54 -1.97
C LYS A 36 -17.41 12.97 -0.68
N SER A 37 -16.73 13.65 0.23
CA SER A 37 -17.35 14.15 1.46
C SER A 37 -18.40 15.23 1.16
N PHE A 38 -18.16 16.09 0.18
CA PHE A 38 -19.17 17.09 -0.23
C PHE A 38 -20.39 16.46 -0.90
N LYS A 39 -20.23 15.33 -1.62
CA LYS A 39 -21.36 14.58 -2.19
C LYS A 39 -22.36 14.09 -1.14
N MET A 40 -21.91 13.88 0.09
CA MET A 40 -22.80 13.51 1.20
C MET A 40 -23.71 14.65 1.67
N LEU A 41 -23.44 15.90 1.30
CA LEU A 41 -24.26 17.08 1.64
C LEU A 41 -25.47 17.28 0.69
N GLY A 42 -25.58 16.46 -0.36
CA GLY A 42 -26.69 16.49 -1.30
C GLY A 42 -26.30 16.83 -2.75
N SER A 43 -27.30 16.80 -3.64
CA SER A 43 -27.06 16.92 -5.08
C SER A 43 -26.61 18.32 -5.52
N LEU A 44 -27.16 19.39 -4.95
CA LEU A 44 -26.85 20.76 -5.35
C LEU A 44 -25.43 21.18 -5.00
N PRO A 45 -24.92 20.99 -3.75
CA PRO A 45 -23.52 21.22 -3.44
C PRO A 45 -22.58 20.38 -4.30
N THR A 46 -22.93 19.13 -4.57
CA THR A 46 -22.17 18.23 -5.45
C THR A 46 -22.03 18.81 -6.84
N TYR A 47 -23.13 19.21 -7.46
CA TYR A 47 -23.13 19.78 -8.82
C TYR A 47 -22.25 21.04 -8.90
N ILE A 48 -22.38 21.96 -7.95
CA ILE A 48 -21.59 23.21 -7.93
C ILE A 48 -20.09 22.91 -7.82
N ILE A 49 -19.71 21.97 -6.94
CA ILE A 49 -18.30 21.64 -6.72
C ILE A 49 -17.72 20.88 -7.91
N GLU A 50 -18.48 19.95 -8.49
CA GLU A 50 -18.05 19.24 -9.70
C GLU A 50 -17.83 20.21 -10.86
N GLU A 51 -18.75 21.15 -11.10
CA GLU A 51 -18.60 22.18 -12.12
C GLU A 51 -17.32 23.01 -11.90
N ILE A 52 -17.05 23.43 -10.66
CA ILE A 52 -15.84 24.21 -10.33
C ILE A 52 -14.57 23.38 -10.52
N LEU A 53 -14.54 22.14 -10.03
CA LEU A 53 -13.35 21.28 -10.07
C LEU A 53 -13.08 20.75 -11.48
N PHE A 54 -14.11 20.28 -12.21
CA PHE A 54 -13.92 19.77 -13.58
C PHE A 54 -13.59 20.86 -14.58
N LYS A 55 -14.04 22.10 -14.33
CA LYS A 55 -13.64 23.26 -15.14
C LYS A 55 -12.28 23.83 -14.75
N SER A 56 -11.72 23.43 -13.60
CA SER A 56 -10.39 23.87 -13.18
C SER A 56 -9.30 23.32 -14.11
N LYS A 57 -8.69 24.21 -14.89
CA LYS A 57 -7.56 23.86 -15.77
C LYS A 57 -6.39 23.23 -14.99
N VAL A 58 -6.19 23.62 -13.73
CA VAL A 58 -5.10 23.13 -12.87
C VAL A 58 -5.34 21.68 -12.46
N VAL A 59 -6.56 21.33 -12.02
CA VAL A 59 -6.90 19.94 -11.63
C VAL A 59 -6.79 19.03 -12.84
N ARG A 60 -7.31 19.46 -13.98
CA ARG A 60 -7.26 18.70 -15.23
C ARG A 60 -5.84 18.49 -15.74
N ALA A 61 -4.99 19.52 -15.66
CA ALA A 61 -3.58 19.41 -16.04
C ALA A 61 -2.84 18.36 -15.19
N LYS A 62 -3.04 18.38 -13.86
CA LYS A 62 -2.44 17.39 -12.96
C LYS A 62 -2.90 15.95 -13.24
N GLN A 63 -4.20 15.74 -13.49
CA GLN A 63 -4.71 14.42 -13.85
C GLN A 63 -4.11 13.91 -15.16
N LEU A 64 -3.98 14.79 -16.17
CA LEU A 64 -3.35 14.46 -17.45
C LEU A 64 -1.85 14.15 -17.30
N GLU A 65 -1.16 14.82 -16.39
CA GLU A 65 0.26 14.56 -16.12
C GLU A 65 0.50 13.11 -15.67
N HIS A 66 -0.25 12.64 -14.67
CA HIS A 66 -0.14 11.24 -14.22
C HIS A 66 -0.53 10.26 -15.32
N TRP A 67 -1.63 10.53 -16.02
CA TRP A 67 -2.12 9.69 -17.12
C TRP A 67 -1.08 9.58 -18.23
N ASN A 68 -0.55 10.70 -18.70
CA ASN A 68 0.45 10.72 -19.77
C ASN A 68 1.75 10.03 -19.35
N TYR A 69 2.18 10.25 -18.11
CA TYR A 69 3.36 9.59 -17.56
C TYR A 69 3.26 8.06 -17.58
N SER A 70 2.10 7.52 -17.18
CA SER A 70 1.85 6.08 -17.17
C SER A 70 1.66 5.52 -18.59
N LYS A 71 0.94 6.26 -19.43
CA LYS A 71 0.68 5.94 -20.84
C LYS A 71 1.98 5.81 -21.64
N GLU A 72 2.85 6.81 -21.56
CA GLU A 72 4.13 6.81 -22.28
C GLU A 72 5.00 5.60 -21.93
N ARG A 73 4.97 5.14 -20.68
CA ARG A 73 5.74 3.96 -20.25
C ARG A 73 5.20 2.68 -20.85
N VAL A 74 3.91 2.48 -20.79
CA VAL A 74 3.32 1.27 -21.39
C VAL A 74 3.43 1.29 -22.90
N ASP A 75 3.29 2.44 -23.55
CA ASP A 75 3.49 2.56 -25.01
C ASP A 75 4.93 2.17 -25.39
N ARG A 76 5.95 2.66 -24.65
CA ARG A 76 7.34 2.24 -24.85
C ARG A 76 7.54 0.76 -24.59
N ARG A 77 6.89 0.21 -23.56
CA ARG A 77 6.98 -1.22 -23.25
C ARG A 77 6.33 -2.09 -24.32
N LEU A 78 5.18 -1.67 -24.87
CA LEU A 78 4.51 -2.37 -25.96
C LEU A 78 5.31 -2.34 -27.27
N ALA A 79 6.13 -1.31 -27.47
CA ALA A 79 6.98 -1.13 -28.67
C ALA A 79 8.32 -1.88 -28.61
N ARG A 80 8.64 -2.58 -27.51
CA ARG A 80 9.92 -3.30 -27.34
C ARG A 80 9.76 -4.63 -26.62
N ASP A 81 10.66 -5.57 -26.91
CA ASP A 81 10.86 -6.76 -26.08
C ASP A 81 11.85 -6.42 -24.97
N PRO A 82 11.52 -6.68 -23.69
CA PRO A 82 12.44 -6.44 -22.59
C PRO A 82 13.49 -7.54 -22.49
N ASP A 83 14.66 -7.22 -21.93
CA ASP A 83 15.76 -8.17 -21.71
C ASP A 83 15.39 -9.28 -20.70
N ARG A 84 14.35 -9.07 -19.91
CA ARG A 84 13.83 -10.00 -18.92
C ARG A 84 12.31 -9.92 -18.82
N PRO A 85 11.62 -11.01 -18.39
CA PRO A 85 10.18 -10.99 -18.18
C PRO A 85 9.77 -9.94 -17.13
N ASP A 86 8.69 -9.23 -17.40
CA ASP A 86 8.02 -8.30 -16.51
C ASP A 86 6.53 -8.61 -16.39
N LEU A 87 5.76 -7.81 -15.64
CA LEU A 87 4.32 -8.03 -15.50
C LEU A 87 3.58 -7.88 -16.84
N TRP A 88 4.05 -6.99 -17.71
CA TRP A 88 3.46 -6.83 -19.05
C TRP A 88 3.68 -8.04 -19.94
N THR A 89 4.78 -8.75 -19.79
CA THR A 89 5.04 -10.02 -20.49
C THR A 89 3.87 -11.00 -20.26
N LYS A 90 3.44 -11.13 -19.00
CA LYS A 90 2.32 -12.01 -18.63
C LYS A 90 0.95 -11.53 -19.14
N ILE A 91 0.74 -10.24 -19.24
CA ILE A 91 -0.47 -9.66 -19.84
C ILE A 91 -0.52 -9.95 -21.33
N LEU A 92 0.61 -9.77 -22.02
CA LEU A 92 0.73 -9.97 -23.48
C LEU A 92 0.68 -11.45 -23.91
N GLU A 93 0.92 -12.41 -23.01
CA GLU A 93 0.69 -13.84 -23.27
C GLU A 93 -0.79 -14.15 -23.56
N LYS A 94 -1.73 -13.29 -23.19
CA LYS A 94 -3.16 -13.43 -23.49
C LYS A 94 -3.56 -12.92 -24.86
N GLY A 95 -2.75 -12.07 -25.47
CA GLY A 95 -2.96 -11.46 -26.77
C GLY A 95 -2.29 -10.09 -26.85
N ALA A 96 -1.93 -9.66 -28.05
CA ALA A 96 -1.47 -8.31 -28.29
C ALA A 96 -2.63 -7.30 -28.09
N PRO A 97 -2.33 -5.99 -27.96
CA PRO A 97 -3.36 -4.97 -27.88
C PRO A 97 -4.34 -5.08 -29.05
N ASP A 98 -5.63 -5.04 -28.70
CA ASP A 98 -6.77 -5.11 -29.62
C ASP A 98 -6.97 -6.48 -30.33
N ASP A 99 -6.24 -7.54 -29.94
CA ASP A 99 -6.56 -8.91 -30.33
C ASP A 99 -7.87 -9.38 -29.66
N ALA A 100 -8.47 -10.45 -30.21
CA ALA A 100 -9.76 -10.96 -29.72
C ALA A 100 -9.78 -11.35 -28.24
N ASP A 101 -8.67 -11.89 -27.74
CA ASP A 101 -8.48 -12.29 -26.32
C ASP A 101 -7.55 -11.31 -25.55
N GLY A 102 -7.02 -10.30 -26.24
CA GLY A 102 -6.14 -9.28 -25.69
C GLY A 102 -6.92 -8.12 -25.05
N LEU A 103 -6.19 -7.30 -24.31
CA LEU A 103 -6.72 -6.04 -23.78
C LEU A 103 -6.66 -4.96 -24.86
N SER A 104 -7.66 -4.08 -24.91
CA SER A 104 -7.59 -2.88 -25.75
C SER A 104 -6.44 -1.96 -25.30
N LEU A 105 -5.93 -1.14 -26.21
CA LEU A 105 -4.88 -0.16 -25.88
C LEU A 105 -5.31 0.77 -24.73
N GLY A 106 -6.61 1.13 -24.66
CA GLY A 106 -7.17 1.93 -23.56
C GLY A 106 -7.11 1.21 -22.21
N GLU A 107 -7.31 -0.10 -22.17
CA GLU A 107 -7.17 -0.92 -20.96
C GLU A 107 -5.73 -1.04 -20.54
N HIS A 108 -4.77 -1.20 -21.47
CA HIS A 108 -3.33 -1.15 -21.15
C HIS A 108 -2.94 0.16 -20.47
N HIS A 109 -3.40 1.31 -20.99
CA HIS A 109 -3.14 2.62 -20.39
C HIS A 109 -3.76 2.74 -18.99
N SER A 110 -4.99 2.25 -18.81
CA SER A 110 -5.68 2.26 -17.52
C SER A 110 -4.98 1.39 -16.48
N LEU A 111 -4.58 0.17 -16.85
CA LEU A 111 -3.81 -0.73 -15.99
C LEU A 111 -2.46 -0.15 -15.58
N ALA A 112 -1.73 0.47 -16.52
CA ALA A 112 -0.46 1.13 -16.22
C ALA A 112 -0.64 2.22 -15.16
N SER A 113 -1.65 3.06 -15.32
CA SER A 113 -1.97 4.11 -14.35
C SER A 113 -2.30 3.54 -12.96
N VAL A 114 -3.09 2.47 -12.89
CA VAL A 114 -3.46 1.81 -11.63
C VAL A 114 -2.25 1.16 -10.97
N PHE A 115 -1.44 0.38 -11.71
CA PHE A 115 -0.29 -0.33 -11.15
C PHE A 115 0.78 0.63 -10.61
N MET A 116 1.01 1.74 -11.30
CA MET A 116 1.93 2.77 -10.84
C MET A 116 1.53 3.35 -9.48
N VAL A 117 0.26 3.64 -9.27
CA VAL A 117 -0.25 4.17 -7.99
C VAL A 117 -0.27 3.07 -6.93
N ALA A 118 -0.94 1.96 -7.23
CA ALA A 118 -1.24 0.92 -6.23
C ALA A 118 0.03 0.27 -5.68
N GLY A 119 0.97 -0.06 -6.56
CA GLY A 119 2.17 -0.79 -6.15
C GLY A 119 3.28 0.07 -5.55
N THR A 120 3.36 1.36 -5.91
CA THR A 120 4.42 2.23 -5.39
C THR A 120 4.09 2.70 -3.97
N GLU A 121 2.87 3.18 -3.75
CA GLU A 121 2.54 3.90 -2.52
C GLU A 121 2.20 2.97 -1.36
N THR A 122 1.46 1.90 -1.61
CA THR A 122 0.93 1.06 -0.52
C THR A 122 2.03 0.30 0.21
N THR A 123 2.95 -0.34 -0.51
CA THR A 123 4.09 -1.07 0.09
C THR A 123 5.04 -0.11 0.80
N ALA A 124 5.34 1.05 0.19
CA ALA A 124 6.17 2.07 0.83
C ALA A 124 5.53 2.61 2.13
N THR A 125 4.21 2.77 2.15
CA THR A 125 3.47 3.19 3.35
C THR A 125 3.54 2.13 4.44
N ALA A 126 3.31 0.86 4.10
CA ALA A 126 3.42 -0.26 5.06
C ALA A 126 4.81 -0.31 5.70
N LEU A 127 5.86 -0.24 4.89
CA LEU A 127 7.25 -0.28 5.35
C LEU A 127 7.61 0.94 6.21
N SER A 128 7.18 2.15 5.82
CA SER A 128 7.42 3.35 6.63
C SER A 128 6.74 3.27 8.00
N GLY A 129 5.48 2.84 8.04
CA GLY A 129 4.75 2.64 9.29
C GLY A 129 5.38 1.56 10.18
N THR A 130 5.74 0.41 9.60
CA THR A 130 6.42 -0.67 10.32
C THR A 130 7.78 -0.22 10.86
N THR A 131 8.56 0.50 10.06
CA THR A 131 9.86 1.06 10.49
C THR A 131 9.68 2.04 11.65
N TYR A 132 8.70 2.92 11.59
CA TYR A 132 8.39 3.83 12.69
C TYR A 132 8.03 3.05 13.97
N GLN A 133 7.18 2.03 13.87
CA GLN A 133 6.81 1.19 15.01
C GLN A 133 8.04 0.47 15.61
N LEU A 134 8.91 -0.09 14.80
CA LEU A 134 10.14 -0.73 15.27
C LEU A 134 11.07 0.28 15.98
N LEU A 135 11.23 1.49 15.44
CA LEU A 135 12.11 2.51 16.00
C LEU A 135 11.55 3.11 17.31
N THR A 136 10.25 3.01 17.54
CA THR A 136 9.61 3.43 18.81
C THR A 136 9.47 2.27 19.81
N ASN A 137 9.79 1.03 19.41
CA ASN A 137 9.79 -0.18 20.23
C ASN A 137 11.12 -0.91 20.09
N PRO A 138 12.21 -0.44 20.76
CA PRO A 138 13.57 -0.94 20.54
C PRO A 138 13.77 -2.40 20.95
N ASP A 139 12.98 -2.91 21.89
CA ASP A 139 12.94 -4.33 22.26
C ASP A 139 12.48 -5.21 21.10
N LYS A 140 11.43 -4.81 20.39
CA LYS A 140 10.91 -5.52 19.21
C LYS A 140 11.89 -5.45 18.03
N LEU A 141 12.53 -4.29 17.86
CA LEU A 141 13.58 -4.13 16.86
C LEU A 141 14.78 -5.05 17.18
N GLY A 142 15.15 -5.20 18.46
CA GLY A 142 16.20 -6.13 18.90
C GLY A 142 15.92 -7.57 18.48
N LEU A 143 14.72 -8.07 18.79
CA LEU A 143 14.30 -9.44 18.41
C LEU A 143 14.32 -9.65 16.89
N LEU A 144 13.87 -8.65 16.11
CA LEU A 144 13.92 -8.75 14.65
C LEU A 144 15.37 -8.76 14.12
N LYS A 145 16.26 -7.94 14.70
CA LYS A 145 17.69 -7.96 14.34
C LYS A 145 18.31 -9.32 14.62
N ASP A 146 18.03 -9.90 15.79
CA ASP A 146 18.56 -11.21 16.19
C ASP A 146 18.10 -12.30 15.22
N GLU A 147 16.82 -12.33 14.84
CA GLU A 147 16.31 -13.29 13.85
C GLU A 147 17.01 -13.13 12.49
N ILE A 148 17.00 -11.94 11.94
CA ILE A 148 17.52 -11.70 10.58
C ILE A 148 19.03 -11.89 10.50
N ARG A 149 19.80 -11.34 11.46
CA ARG A 149 21.26 -11.42 11.46
C ARG A 149 21.81 -12.78 11.84
N SER A 150 21.01 -13.64 12.48
CA SER A 150 21.38 -15.05 12.71
C SER A 150 21.03 -15.94 11.53
N ALA A 151 20.04 -15.56 10.71
CA ALA A 151 19.58 -16.36 9.58
C ALA A 151 20.34 -16.07 8.27
N PHE A 152 20.91 -14.87 8.12
CA PHE A 152 21.54 -14.40 6.88
C PHE A 152 22.89 -13.75 7.19
N ASN A 153 23.93 -14.11 6.42
CA ASN A 153 25.27 -13.56 6.57
C ASN A 153 25.49 -12.34 5.66
N ASP A 154 24.97 -12.40 4.45
CA ASP A 154 25.10 -11.35 3.44
C ASP A 154 23.84 -11.23 2.56
N LEU A 155 23.90 -10.31 1.58
CA LEU A 155 22.78 -10.05 0.68
C LEU A 155 22.47 -11.23 -0.26
N ASP A 156 23.48 -12.01 -0.61
CA ASP A 156 23.33 -13.14 -1.53
C ASP A 156 22.53 -14.29 -0.89
N ASP A 157 22.47 -14.35 0.44
CA ASP A 157 21.65 -15.32 1.18
C ASP A 157 20.16 -14.90 1.25
N VAL A 158 19.86 -13.61 1.01
CA VAL A 158 18.54 -13.03 1.20
C VAL A 158 17.62 -13.32 0.02
N HIS A 159 16.94 -14.47 0.05
CA HIS A 159 16.01 -14.91 -0.97
C HIS A 159 14.57 -14.98 -0.47
N LEU A 160 13.60 -14.99 -1.39
CA LEU A 160 12.17 -14.95 -1.07
C LEU A 160 11.72 -16.11 -0.20
N GLU A 161 12.20 -17.33 -0.47
CA GLU A 161 11.78 -18.53 0.25
C GLU A 161 12.34 -18.60 1.68
N PRO A 162 13.65 -18.42 1.96
CA PRO A 162 14.16 -18.29 3.33
C PRO A 162 13.50 -17.18 4.13
N LEU A 163 13.24 -16.01 3.52
CA LEU A 163 12.54 -14.90 4.18
C LEU A 163 11.11 -15.25 4.60
N ALA A 164 10.42 -16.07 3.82
CA ALA A 164 9.05 -16.49 4.15
C ALA A 164 8.99 -17.40 5.39
N ARG A 165 10.13 -17.98 5.82
CA ARG A 165 10.25 -18.84 7.01
C ARG A 165 10.59 -18.06 8.28
N GLN A 166 10.94 -16.77 8.18
CA GLN A 166 11.28 -15.93 9.34
C GLN A 166 9.99 -15.54 10.08
N LYS A 167 9.75 -16.17 11.21
CA LYS A 167 8.47 -16.04 11.93
C LYS A 167 8.28 -14.65 12.53
N TYR A 168 9.33 -14.11 13.16
CA TYR A 168 9.24 -12.80 13.80
C TYR A 168 9.15 -11.69 12.77
N LEU A 169 9.85 -11.78 11.63
CA LEU A 169 9.70 -10.86 10.49
C LEU A 169 8.24 -10.83 10.00
N MET A 170 7.62 -11.99 9.85
CA MET A 170 6.22 -12.08 9.42
C MET A 170 5.28 -11.45 10.45
N ALA A 171 5.49 -11.72 11.73
CA ALA A 171 4.72 -11.14 12.83
C ALA A 171 4.85 -9.61 12.90
N VAL A 172 6.07 -9.09 12.73
CA VAL A 172 6.35 -7.65 12.66
C VAL A 172 5.62 -6.99 11.49
N LEU A 173 5.63 -7.59 10.31
CA LEU A 173 4.93 -7.05 9.14
C LEU A 173 3.41 -7.09 9.31
N GLN A 174 2.86 -8.17 9.88
CA GLN A 174 1.43 -8.27 10.18
C GLN A 174 1.02 -7.20 11.20
N GLU A 175 1.75 -7.05 12.29
CA GLU A 175 1.45 -6.03 13.29
C GLU A 175 1.66 -4.60 12.75
N GLY A 176 2.65 -4.40 11.87
CA GLY A 176 2.85 -3.16 11.14
C GLY A 176 1.65 -2.78 10.27
N LEU A 177 1.10 -3.74 9.53
CA LEU A 177 -0.11 -3.55 8.72
C LEU A 177 -1.35 -3.28 9.59
N ARG A 178 -1.45 -3.86 10.79
CA ARG A 178 -2.52 -3.58 11.74
C ARG A 178 -2.40 -2.16 12.30
N MET A 179 -1.22 -1.76 12.75
CA MET A 179 -0.98 -0.47 13.39
C MET A 179 -1.03 0.70 12.40
N TYR A 180 -0.56 0.47 11.19
CA TYR A 180 -0.45 1.49 10.15
C TYR A 180 -0.84 0.92 8.77
N PRO A 181 -2.13 0.56 8.58
CA PRO A 181 -2.59 0.03 7.30
C PRO A 181 -2.41 1.06 6.18
N PRO A 182 -1.85 0.68 5.01
CA PRO A 182 -1.67 1.61 3.89
C PRO A 182 -2.96 2.30 3.45
N VAL A 183 -4.08 1.57 3.50
CA VAL A 183 -5.43 2.09 3.23
C VAL A 183 -6.21 2.07 4.54
N PRO A 184 -6.10 3.12 5.38
CA PRO A 184 -6.72 3.13 6.70
C PRO A 184 -8.24 3.29 6.69
N SER A 185 -8.80 3.76 5.57
CA SER A 185 -10.23 3.99 5.37
C SER A 185 -10.98 2.75 4.86
N ALA A 186 -12.30 2.86 4.71
CA ALA A 186 -13.12 1.83 4.10
C ALA A 186 -13.03 1.84 2.57
N LEU A 187 -12.94 0.64 1.98
CA LEU A 187 -13.13 0.43 0.56
C LEU A 187 -14.62 0.15 0.30
N PRO A 188 -15.35 1.03 -0.41
CA PRO A 188 -16.78 0.94 -0.52
C PRO A 188 -17.24 -0.27 -1.36
N ARG A 189 -18.35 -0.86 -0.95
CA ARG A 189 -19.14 -1.82 -1.71
C ARG A 189 -20.57 -1.30 -1.82
N VAL A 190 -21.24 -1.66 -2.88
CA VAL A 190 -22.65 -1.27 -3.11
C VAL A 190 -23.51 -2.51 -3.05
N VAL A 191 -24.58 -2.46 -2.27
CA VAL A 191 -25.56 -3.53 -2.19
C VAL A 191 -26.20 -3.73 -3.56
N PRO A 192 -26.23 -4.97 -4.09
CA PRO A 192 -26.72 -5.24 -5.42
C PRO A 192 -28.24 -5.06 -5.56
N ALA A 193 -28.74 -5.10 -6.80
CA ALA A 193 -30.16 -5.08 -7.09
C ALA A 193 -30.91 -6.18 -6.31
N GLY A 194 -32.07 -5.83 -5.76
CA GLY A 194 -32.86 -6.70 -4.90
C GLY A 194 -32.48 -6.65 -3.41
N GLY A 195 -31.47 -5.87 -3.03
CA GLY A 195 -31.02 -5.78 -1.62
C GLY A 195 -30.17 -6.97 -1.18
N ALA A 196 -29.65 -6.92 0.04
CA ALA A 196 -28.89 -8.00 0.66
C ALA A 196 -28.95 -7.94 2.18
N THR A 197 -28.82 -9.09 2.85
CA THR A 197 -28.65 -9.15 4.31
C THR A 197 -27.17 -9.10 4.66
N VAL A 198 -26.76 -8.15 5.51
CA VAL A 198 -25.39 -7.96 5.97
C VAL A 198 -25.40 -7.93 7.50
N CYS A 199 -24.62 -8.79 8.15
CA CYS A 199 -24.57 -8.92 9.62
C CYS A 199 -25.95 -9.11 10.27
N GLY A 200 -26.87 -9.82 9.60
CA GLY A 200 -28.24 -10.06 10.08
C GLY A 200 -29.27 -8.96 9.74
N GLU A 201 -28.83 -7.81 9.25
CA GLU A 201 -29.68 -6.67 8.88
C GLU A 201 -29.91 -6.63 7.36
N TRP A 202 -31.16 -6.43 6.94
CA TRP A 202 -31.48 -6.26 5.52
C TRP A 202 -31.19 -4.84 5.05
N LEU A 203 -30.42 -4.72 3.95
CA LEU A 203 -30.07 -3.44 3.35
C LEU A 203 -30.65 -3.32 1.94
N PRO A 204 -31.28 -2.19 1.59
CA PRO A 204 -31.80 -1.95 0.25
C PRO A 204 -30.68 -1.84 -0.79
N GLU A 205 -31.01 -2.09 -2.05
CA GLU A 205 -30.09 -1.89 -3.18
C GLU A 205 -29.55 -0.47 -3.23
N GLY A 206 -28.32 -0.31 -3.73
CA GLY A 206 -27.65 0.99 -3.82
C GLY A 206 -27.06 1.47 -2.50
N THR A 207 -27.34 0.83 -1.36
CA THR A 207 -26.70 1.16 -0.09
C THR A 207 -25.20 0.95 -0.18
N THR A 208 -24.41 1.99 0.19
CA THR A 208 -22.96 1.88 0.23
C THR A 208 -22.53 1.41 1.62
N ILE A 209 -21.74 0.34 1.67
CA ILE A 209 -21.20 -0.26 2.89
C ILE A 209 -19.68 -0.41 2.78
N GLY A 210 -19.00 -0.59 3.91
CA GLY A 210 -17.56 -0.86 3.93
C GLY A 210 -17.04 -1.06 5.34
N VAL A 211 -15.94 -1.81 5.46
CA VAL A 211 -15.20 -2.00 6.70
C VAL A 211 -14.06 -0.99 6.77
N HIS A 212 -14.02 -0.20 7.82
CA HIS A 212 -13.00 0.83 8.01
C HIS A 212 -11.78 0.22 8.70
N HIS A 213 -10.70 -0.04 7.95
CA HIS A 213 -9.54 -0.79 8.44
C HIS A 213 -8.98 -0.23 9.75
N LEU A 214 -8.64 1.06 9.81
CA LEU A 214 -8.03 1.65 10.99
C LEU A 214 -8.91 1.53 12.24
N SER A 215 -10.23 1.74 12.11
CA SER A 215 -11.17 1.62 13.22
C SER A 215 -11.30 0.17 13.68
N THR A 216 -11.41 -0.78 12.74
CA THR A 216 -11.48 -2.21 13.04
C THR A 216 -10.23 -2.70 13.74
N TYR A 217 -9.04 -2.33 13.23
CA TYR A 217 -7.75 -2.79 13.75
C TYR A 217 -7.37 -2.17 15.10
N ARG A 218 -8.05 -1.11 15.50
CA ARG A 218 -7.88 -0.44 16.79
C ARG A 218 -9.08 -0.61 17.71
N ASN A 219 -9.97 -1.56 17.43
CA ASN A 219 -11.11 -1.87 18.28
C ASN A 219 -10.71 -2.87 19.39
N GLU A 220 -11.00 -2.52 20.65
CA GLU A 220 -10.74 -3.35 21.83
C GLU A 220 -11.57 -4.64 21.88
N GLU A 221 -12.69 -4.70 21.13
CA GLU A 221 -13.49 -5.91 20.98
C GLU A 221 -12.80 -6.97 20.10
N PHE A 222 -11.85 -6.54 19.26
CA PHE A 222 -11.14 -7.41 18.33
C PHE A 222 -9.70 -7.65 18.74
N PHE A 223 -9.03 -6.65 19.32
CA PHE A 223 -7.60 -6.69 19.62
C PHE A 223 -7.32 -6.18 21.03
N ARG A 224 -6.72 -6.99 21.86
CA ARG A 224 -6.19 -6.57 23.15
C ARG A 224 -5.04 -5.58 22.95
N LYS A 225 -4.97 -4.50 23.75
CA LYS A 225 -3.96 -3.44 23.62
C LYS A 225 -3.86 -2.91 22.16
N PRO A 226 -4.96 -2.44 21.55
CA PRO A 226 -5.02 -2.19 20.11
C PRO A 226 -4.14 -1.04 19.64
N TYR A 227 -3.66 -0.19 20.55
CA TYR A 227 -2.81 0.96 20.27
C TYR A 227 -1.30 0.69 20.50
N GLU A 228 -0.95 -0.51 20.97
CA GLU A 228 0.42 -0.92 21.23
C GLU A 228 0.90 -1.86 20.12
N PHE A 229 2.21 -1.85 19.87
CA PHE A 229 2.84 -2.66 18.83
C PHE A 229 3.36 -3.98 19.41
N HIS A 230 2.62 -5.05 19.21
CA HIS A 230 2.89 -6.38 19.72
C HIS A 230 2.96 -7.43 18.59
N PRO A 231 4.11 -7.64 17.94
CA PRO A 231 4.30 -8.73 16.98
C PRO A 231 3.96 -10.11 17.54
N GLU A 232 4.13 -10.29 18.84
CA GLU A 232 3.86 -11.56 19.58
C GLU A 232 2.40 -12.03 19.39
N ARG A 233 1.47 -11.11 19.12
CA ARG A 233 0.06 -11.38 18.78
C ARG A 233 -0.07 -12.41 17.65
N TRP A 234 0.88 -12.45 16.74
CA TRP A 234 0.90 -13.29 15.55
C TRP A 234 1.75 -14.57 15.76
N LEU A 235 2.19 -14.81 17.00
CA LEU A 235 3.10 -15.92 17.36
C LEU A 235 2.51 -16.81 18.46
N ASP A 236 1.18 -16.90 18.53
CA ASP A 236 0.45 -17.70 19.51
C ASP A 236 0.76 -17.34 20.98
N ASP A 237 1.09 -16.08 21.27
CA ASP A 237 1.33 -15.62 22.64
C ASP A 237 0.03 -15.70 23.45
N PRO A 238 0.04 -16.34 24.65
CA PRO A 238 -1.14 -16.51 25.48
C PRO A 238 -1.85 -15.20 25.88
N GLU A 239 -1.13 -14.07 25.91
CA GLU A 239 -1.72 -12.78 26.21
C GLU A 239 -2.75 -12.35 25.15
N PHE A 240 -2.55 -12.73 23.89
CA PHE A 240 -3.36 -12.30 22.73
C PHE A 240 -4.23 -13.42 22.14
N LYS A 241 -4.39 -14.55 22.86
CA LYS A 241 -5.13 -15.74 22.40
C LYS A 241 -6.59 -15.48 22.03
N ASP A 242 -7.19 -14.45 22.61
CA ASP A 242 -8.61 -14.08 22.41
C ASP A 242 -8.79 -12.99 21.32
N ASP A 243 -7.69 -12.54 20.71
CA ASP A 243 -7.74 -11.58 19.61
C ASP A 243 -8.37 -12.19 18.37
N LYS A 244 -9.19 -11.39 17.69
CA LYS A 244 -9.86 -11.79 16.44
C LYS A 244 -8.97 -11.42 15.25
N LEU A 245 -7.92 -12.22 15.02
CA LEU A 245 -6.92 -11.96 13.98
C LEU A 245 -7.51 -11.90 12.56
N ASP A 246 -8.63 -12.62 12.34
CA ASP A 246 -9.39 -12.63 11.10
C ASP A 246 -10.14 -11.31 10.81
N ALA A 247 -10.27 -10.42 11.81
CA ALA A 247 -10.77 -9.07 11.60
C ALA A 247 -9.76 -8.19 10.83
N MET A 248 -8.51 -8.63 10.69
CA MET A 248 -7.46 -7.90 9.96
C MET A 248 -7.32 -8.42 8.52
N GLU A 249 -7.91 -7.70 7.57
CA GLU A 249 -7.85 -7.99 6.14
C GLU A 249 -7.29 -6.81 5.32
N PRO A 250 -5.97 -6.51 5.44
CA PRO A 250 -5.37 -5.32 4.85
C PRO A 250 -5.34 -5.36 3.32
N PHE A 251 -5.48 -6.54 2.73
CA PHE A 251 -5.58 -6.75 1.29
C PHE A 251 -7.03 -6.91 0.79
N SER A 252 -8.02 -6.72 1.67
CA SER A 252 -9.44 -6.97 1.41
C SER A 252 -9.74 -8.43 1.04
N VAL A 253 -11.01 -8.74 0.80
CA VAL A 253 -11.50 -10.11 0.53
C VAL A 253 -12.38 -10.15 -0.71
N GLY A 254 -12.57 -11.38 -1.26
CA GLY A 254 -13.46 -11.64 -2.40
C GLY A 254 -12.88 -11.22 -3.75
N PRO A 255 -13.70 -11.13 -4.81
CA PRO A 255 -13.24 -10.89 -6.19
C PRO A 255 -12.54 -9.55 -6.43
N ARG A 256 -12.66 -8.63 -5.48
CA ARG A 256 -12.04 -7.28 -5.51
C ARG A 256 -10.90 -7.14 -4.49
N ASN A 257 -10.35 -8.25 -4.01
CA ASN A 257 -9.16 -8.22 -3.16
C ASN A 257 -7.94 -7.66 -3.91
N CYS A 258 -6.84 -7.43 -3.19
CA CYS A 258 -5.61 -6.92 -3.78
C CYS A 258 -4.96 -7.96 -4.70
N VAL A 259 -4.86 -7.64 -5.99
CA VAL A 259 -4.15 -8.49 -6.98
C VAL A 259 -2.66 -8.58 -6.66
N GLY A 260 -2.06 -7.53 -6.09
CA GLY A 260 -0.65 -7.44 -5.73
C GLY A 260 -0.30 -8.01 -4.34
N LYS A 261 -1.20 -8.70 -3.64
CA LYS A 261 -0.98 -9.22 -2.28
C LYS A 261 0.33 -9.99 -2.15
N ASN A 262 0.57 -10.95 -3.05
CA ASN A 262 1.78 -11.78 -3.00
C ASN A 262 3.04 -10.96 -3.27
N LEU A 263 3.01 -10.07 -4.24
CA LEU A 263 4.12 -9.16 -4.55
C LEU A 263 4.44 -8.26 -3.35
N ALA A 264 3.42 -7.65 -2.75
CA ALA A 264 3.60 -6.78 -1.58
C ALA A 264 4.25 -7.53 -0.40
N TRP A 265 3.84 -8.77 -0.12
CA TRP A 265 4.47 -9.60 0.91
C TRP A 265 5.94 -9.91 0.59
N HIS A 266 6.28 -10.15 -0.68
CA HIS A 266 7.67 -10.37 -1.09
C HIS A 266 8.50 -9.10 -0.94
N GLU A 267 8.00 -7.97 -1.42
CA GLU A 267 8.69 -6.68 -1.32
C GLU A 267 8.91 -6.27 0.14
N MET A 268 7.88 -6.36 0.98
CA MET A 268 7.99 -5.97 2.40
C MET A 268 9.04 -6.81 3.14
N ARG A 269 9.03 -8.14 2.96
CA ARG A 269 10.02 -9.02 3.59
C ARG A 269 11.42 -8.72 3.11
N LEU A 270 11.61 -8.63 1.79
CA LEU A 270 12.93 -8.41 1.19
C LEU A 270 13.52 -7.07 1.63
N LEU A 271 12.77 -5.99 1.50
CA LEU A 271 13.26 -4.65 1.81
C LEU A 271 13.53 -4.46 3.30
N LEU A 272 12.61 -4.89 4.17
CA LEU A 272 12.80 -4.76 5.60
C LEU A 272 13.99 -5.60 6.09
N ALA A 273 14.10 -6.86 5.69
CA ALA A 273 15.21 -7.73 6.07
C ALA A 273 16.55 -7.20 5.57
N THR A 274 16.62 -6.73 4.33
CA THR A 274 17.84 -6.12 3.76
C THR A 274 18.31 -4.92 4.58
N VAL A 275 17.38 -4.02 4.94
CA VAL A 275 17.74 -2.85 5.76
C VAL A 275 18.19 -3.26 7.16
N ILE A 276 17.50 -4.21 7.81
CA ILE A 276 17.86 -4.73 9.15
C ILE A 276 19.22 -5.46 9.13
N LEU A 277 19.54 -6.17 8.06
CA LEU A 277 20.80 -6.88 7.92
C LEU A 277 22.00 -5.90 7.84
N HIS A 278 21.86 -4.84 7.07
CA HIS A 278 22.99 -3.95 6.73
C HIS A 278 23.09 -2.71 7.61
N PHE A 279 22.02 -2.29 8.28
CA PHE A 279 22.02 -1.02 9.02
C PHE A 279 21.45 -1.15 10.42
N ASP A 280 22.08 -0.44 11.35
CA ASP A 280 21.44 0.00 12.57
C ASP A 280 20.67 1.28 12.30
N MET A 281 19.46 1.36 12.85
CA MET A 281 18.55 2.47 12.62
C MET A 281 18.24 3.20 13.94
N LYS A 282 18.14 4.53 13.85
CA LYS A 282 17.69 5.37 14.96
C LYS A 282 16.76 6.46 14.44
N LEU A 283 15.60 6.63 15.10
CA LEU A 283 14.65 7.68 14.77
C LEU A 283 15.25 9.06 15.02
N CYS A 284 15.13 9.98 14.04
CA CYS A 284 15.52 11.37 14.23
C CYS A 284 14.47 12.13 15.04
N GLU A 285 14.91 13.20 15.74
CA GLU A 285 14.03 13.99 16.62
C GLU A 285 12.84 14.60 15.88
N GLU A 286 13.03 15.07 14.64
CA GLU A 286 11.98 15.62 13.79
C GLU A 286 10.90 14.62 13.39
N SER A 287 11.18 13.33 13.54
CA SER A 287 10.21 12.25 13.25
C SER A 287 9.48 11.75 14.50
N LYS A 288 9.69 12.34 15.67
CA LYS A 288 8.89 12.04 16.86
C LYS A 288 7.41 12.37 16.60
N GLY A 289 6.53 11.43 16.90
CA GLY A 289 5.09 11.59 16.64
C GLY A 289 4.71 11.53 15.16
N TRP A 290 5.58 11.00 14.30
CA TRP A 290 5.38 10.89 12.85
C TRP A 290 4.05 10.22 12.46
N ASN A 291 3.55 9.27 13.24
CA ASN A 291 2.29 8.56 12.99
C ASN A 291 1.03 9.40 13.26
N ASN A 292 1.14 10.62 13.80
CA ASN A 292 0.01 11.54 13.97
C ASN A 292 -0.27 12.29 12.66
N GLN A 293 -0.95 11.62 11.73
CA GLN A 293 -1.16 12.10 10.36
C GLN A 293 -2.64 12.10 10.01
N ARG A 294 -3.00 12.94 9.03
CA ARG A 294 -4.35 12.97 8.46
C ARG A 294 -4.55 11.83 7.46
N VAL A 295 -5.80 11.38 7.35
CA VAL A 295 -6.22 10.34 6.39
C VAL A 295 -7.12 10.93 5.32
N PHE A 296 -6.76 10.70 4.06
CA PHE A 296 -7.56 11.02 2.87
C PHE A 296 -7.61 9.81 1.94
N LEU A 297 -8.32 8.74 2.29
CA LEU A 297 -8.23 7.40 1.73
C LEU A 297 -6.88 6.74 2.06
N LEU A 298 -5.78 7.42 1.78
CA LEU A 298 -4.41 7.10 2.19
C LEU A 298 -3.94 8.10 3.25
N TRP A 299 -2.80 7.83 3.88
CA TRP A 299 -2.16 8.72 4.84
C TRP A 299 -1.54 9.94 4.13
N GLU A 300 -1.70 11.11 4.72
CA GLU A 300 -0.95 12.32 4.33
C GLU A 300 0.41 12.30 5.04
N LYS A 301 1.33 11.53 4.48
CA LYS A 301 2.65 11.31 5.09
C LYS A 301 3.57 12.52 4.95
N VAL A 302 4.34 12.75 6.01
CA VAL A 302 5.55 13.58 5.98
C VAL A 302 6.77 12.66 5.90
N PRO A 303 7.97 13.14 5.50
CA PRO A 303 9.18 12.34 5.51
C PRO A 303 9.43 11.70 6.89
N LEU A 304 9.78 10.41 6.89
CA LEU A 304 10.26 9.70 8.07
C LEU A 304 11.78 9.75 8.08
N MET A 305 12.35 10.59 8.92
CA MET A 305 13.80 10.79 9.00
C MET A 305 14.41 9.79 9.97
N VAL A 306 15.38 9.03 9.47
CA VAL A 306 16.05 7.94 10.19
C VAL A 306 17.56 8.05 9.98
N ASN A 307 18.34 8.00 11.06
CA ASN A 307 19.78 7.84 10.98
C ASN A 307 20.12 6.36 10.74
N LEU A 308 20.89 6.11 9.69
CA LEU A 308 21.39 4.79 9.33
C LEU A 308 22.88 4.71 9.66
N THR A 309 23.26 3.66 10.37
CA THR A 309 24.68 3.33 10.66
C THR A 309 24.95 1.95 10.06
N PRO A 310 25.90 1.81 9.13
CA PRO A 310 26.23 0.49 8.59
C PRO A 310 26.64 -0.48 9.70
N VAL A 311 26.14 -1.69 9.64
CA VAL A 311 26.63 -2.78 10.50
C VAL A 311 28.03 -3.14 10.03
N LYS A 312 28.99 -3.17 10.95
CA LYS A 312 30.34 -3.61 10.59
C LYS A 312 30.30 -5.07 10.18
N ALA A 313 30.84 -5.33 8.98
CA ALA A 313 31.08 -6.69 8.49
C ALA A 313 32.06 -7.43 9.41
#